data_34825601432d519182fa8ead33beac32
#
_entry.id   34825601432d519182fa8ead33beac32
#
_cell.length_a   1.000
_cell.length_b   1.000
_cell.length_c   1.000
_cell.angle_alpha   90.00
_cell.angle_beta   90.00
_cell.angle_gamma   90.00
#
_symmetry.space_group_name_H-M   'P 1'
#
loop_
_entity.id
_entity.type
_entity.pdbx_description
1 polymer ?
#
loop_
_entity_poly.entity_id
_entity_poly.type
_entity_poly.pdbx_seq_one_letter_code
_entity_poly.pdbx_strand_id
1 'polypeptide(L)'
;MTSLFNIWKNRTGILKVFFLFFYFNVQAQETFSKKQLLEDMAYLKTTLENAHYNLYAHTTKKEFDHNFEVVKGTIKKDSFNRLEAVSLFQKVISKVNNGHTEIGFPGKSYGAFAYGGGTIFPLEIAFEDDRALVRKNWSDDDNIRIGSEIVDINGETIDEVLSKIYPQISAERPYFKKAKIELYSLPRLYWQVYGEVTDFKVNILSDGHITTHYLKAVDVIEGYEMKRKELFESKMKLEFMGESAYLNPGAFGGDEEKYRQFIDSSFIKVKEMNSKNLILDFRNNPGGNDSFSDYLVSYIATEPFAWSSHFSLRTSKALKEHTRKNNDTTKAYFKAILHHKNGTVYDYPLGTYQPQPMKKRFRGKIYVLVNRQSHSQSAVTAAQIQDYGFGTIVGEETGEYPTLYASQFQFQLPNTGITVNASKGYSIRVSGSTKAEGVIPDIFIKDHLLDEKDEILNGLMDRLQN
;
A
#
# COMPACT_ATOMS: atom_id res chain seq x y z
N MET A 1 -47.83 -46.11 -0.88
CA MET A 1 -48.82 -46.87 -1.72
C MET A 1 -48.51 -46.41 -3.13
N THR A 2 -47.81 -47.24 -3.86
CA THR A 2 -48.30 -48.08 -5.00
C THR A 2 -48.71 -47.20 -6.18
N SER A 3 -48.22 -47.31 -7.37
CA SER A 3 -47.59 -48.36 -8.16
C SER A 3 -47.52 -47.79 -9.58
N LEU A 4 -46.44 -47.93 -10.24
CA LEU A 4 -46.10 -48.95 -11.22
C LEU A 4 -46.75 -48.83 -12.62
N PHE A 5 -45.85 -48.80 -13.57
CA PHE A 5 -45.79 -49.52 -14.85
C PHE A 5 -46.57 -49.01 -16.06
N ASN A 6 -45.90 -48.76 -17.09
CA ASN A 6 -45.54 -49.51 -18.34
C ASN A 6 -46.29 -48.93 -19.55
N ILE A 7 -45.88 -48.88 -20.79
CA ILE A 7 -44.98 -49.64 -21.68
C ILE A 7 -44.98 -48.93 -23.06
N TRP A 8 -43.83 -48.79 -23.68
CA TRP A 8 -43.49 -49.03 -25.09
C TRP A 8 -44.38 -48.58 -26.27
N LYS A 9 -43.93 -47.81 -27.23
CA LYS A 9 -43.25 -48.26 -28.46
C LYS A 9 -43.18 -47.15 -29.53
N ASN A 10 -42.05 -47.04 -30.10
CA ASN A 10 -41.66 -46.95 -31.51
C ASN A 10 -41.46 -45.60 -32.20
N ARG A 11 -40.17 -45.48 -32.60
CA ARG A 11 -39.64 -45.13 -33.92
C ARG A 11 -39.63 -43.67 -34.34
N THR A 12 -38.54 -43.11 -34.43
CA THR A 12 -37.66 -42.85 -35.60
C THR A 12 -36.62 -41.81 -35.18
N GLY A 13 -35.36 -42.11 -35.46
CA GLY A 13 -34.24 -41.26 -35.08
C GLY A 13 -34.18 -39.95 -35.85
N ILE A 14 -33.97 -38.91 -35.09
CA ILE A 14 -33.27 -37.70 -35.56
C ILE A 14 -32.22 -37.40 -34.51
N LEU A 15 -30.99 -37.75 -34.84
CA LEU A 15 -29.78 -37.35 -34.10
C LEU A 15 -29.63 -35.82 -34.22
N LYS A 16 -30.19 -35.08 -33.26
CA LYS A 16 -29.87 -33.64 -33.14
C LYS A 16 -28.48 -33.53 -32.50
N VAL A 17 -27.46 -33.40 -33.33
CA VAL A 17 -26.15 -32.99 -32.91
C VAL A 17 -26.29 -31.54 -32.43
N PHE A 18 -26.36 -31.37 -31.09
CA PHE A 18 -26.20 -30.07 -30.48
C PHE A 18 -24.71 -29.68 -30.61
N PHE A 19 -24.39 -28.88 -31.61
CA PHE A 19 -23.16 -28.12 -31.63
C PHE A 19 -23.23 -27.08 -30.52
N LEU A 20 -22.70 -27.39 -29.33
CA LEU A 20 -22.36 -26.41 -28.32
C LEU A 20 -21.22 -25.56 -28.90
N PHE A 21 -21.58 -24.44 -29.50
CA PHE A 21 -20.64 -23.38 -29.77
C PHE A 21 -20.20 -22.84 -28.39
N PHE A 22 -19.09 -23.33 -27.88
CA PHE A 22 -18.33 -22.61 -26.89
C PHE A 22 -17.84 -21.32 -27.54
N TYR A 23 -18.56 -20.23 -27.34
CA TYR A 23 -18.01 -18.91 -27.56
C TYR A 23 -16.89 -18.73 -26.52
N PHE A 24 -15.67 -19.07 -26.90
CA PHE A 24 -14.52 -18.49 -26.26
C PHE A 24 -14.59 -16.99 -26.54
N ASN A 25 -15.09 -16.23 -25.59
CA ASN A 25 -14.84 -14.80 -25.53
C ASN A 25 -13.33 -14.65 -25.32
N VAL A 26 -12.56 -14.70 -26.40
CA VAL A 26 -11.22 -14.14 -26.42
C VAL A 26 -11.44 -12.66 -26.23
N GLN A 27 -11.40 -12.18 -24.98
CA GLN A 27 -11.30 -10.75 -24.72
C GLN A 27 -10.01 -10.31 -25.43
N ALA A 28 -10.17 -9.61 -26.54
CA ALA A 28 -9.03 -9.01 -27.22
C ALA A 28 -8.26 -8.21 -26.19
N GLN A 29 -6.99 -8.52 -26.02
CA GLN A 29 -6.13 -7.81 -25.10
C GLN A 29 -6.15 -6.33 -25.47
N GLU A 30 -6.57 -5.47 -24.56
CA GLU A 30 -6.66 -4.03 -24.76
C GLU A 30 -5.29 -3.48 -25.17
N THR A 31 -5.19 -2.90 -26.35
CA THR A 31 -3.95 -2.34 -26.89
C THR A 31 -4.08 -0.86 -27.22
N PHE A 32 -3.00 -0.14 -27.10
CA PHE A 32 -2.91 1.30 -27.32
C PHE A 32 -1.84 1.62 -28.35
N SER A 33 -2.15 2.51 -29.29
CA SER A 33 -1.18 2.97 -30.27
C SER A 33 -0.12 3.87 -29.63
N LYS A 34 1.04 3.98 -30.28
CA LYS A 34 2.09 4.94 -29.93
C LYS A 34 1.55 6.36 -29.76
N LYS A 35 0.67 6.80 -30.68
CA LYS A 35 0.05 8.13 -30.64
C LYS A 35 -0.73 8.34 -29.34
N GLN A 36 -1.60 7.39 -28.98
CA GLN A 36 -2.39 7.44 -27.73
C GLN A 36 -1.50 7.53 -26.49
N LEU A 37 -0.43 6.74 -26.42
CA LEU A 37 0.50 6.80 -25.28
C LEU A 37 1.22 8.13 -25.19
N LEU A 38 1.65 8.71 -26.31
CA LEU A 38 2.30 10.03 -26.31
C LEU A 38 1.34 11.16 -25.90
N GLU A 39 0.07 11.10 -26.31
CA GLU A 39 -0.97 12.01 -25.87
C GLU A 39 -1.23 11.89 -24.37
N ASP A 40 -1.35 10.66 -23.86
CA ASP A 40 -1.53 10.38 -22.42
C ASP A 40 -0.32 10.83 -21.60
N MET A 41 0.91 10.66 -22.10
CA MET A 41 2.12 11.16 -21.44
C MET A 41 2.12 12.68 -21.31
N ALA A 42 1.77 13.39 -22.39
CA ALA A 42 1.68 14.84 -22.37
C ALA A 42 0.59 15.33 -21.40
N TYR A 43 -0.56 14.65 -21.40
CA TYR A 43 -1.66 14.91 -20.47
C TYR A 43 -1.25 14.66 -19.01
N LEU A 44 -0.58 13.52 -18.73
CA LEU A 44 -0.06 13.16 -17.40
C LEU A 44 0.84 14.28 -16.86
N LYS A 45 1.88 14.67 -17.63
CA LYS A 45 2.82 15.73 -17.22
C LYS A 45 2.09 17.04 -16.94
N THR A 46 1.29 17.51 -17.89
CA THR A 46 0.56 18.78 -17.75
C THR A 46 -0.40 18.77 -16.56
N THR A 47 -1.09 17.65 -16.33
CA THR A 47 -2.03 17.52 -15.20
C THR A 47 -1.29 17.49 -13.87
N LEU A 48 -0.18 16.77 -13.75
CA LEU A 48 0.64 16.76 -12.54
C LEU A 48 1.21 18.15 -12.22
N GLU A 49 1.77 18.85 -13.21
CA GLU A 49 2.31 20.23 -13.03
C GLU A 49 1.25 21.21 -12.55
N ASN A 50 0.00 21.05 -12.97
CA ASN A 50 -1.11 21.94 -12.60
C ASN A 50 -1.81 21.55 -11.30
N ALA A 51 -1.80 20.27 -10.95
CA ALA A 51 -2.67 19.73 -9.89
C ALA A 51 -1.94 19.25 -8.64
N HIS A 52 -0.71 18.76 -8.77
CA HIS A 52 0.08 18.35 -7.62
C HIS A 52 0.43 19.57 -6.76
N TYR A 53 0.35 19.41 -5.43
CA TYR A 53 0.61 20.52 -4.50
C TYR A 53 2.01 21.13 -4.73
N ASN A 54 3.05 20.31 -4.73
CA ASN A 54 4.43 20.69 -5.04
C ASN A 54 5.11 19.52 -5.75
N LEU A 55 5.01 19.48 -7.08
CA LEU A 55 5.52 18.36 -7.90
C LEU A 55 7.02 18.15 -7.76
N TYR A 56 7.74 19.20 -7.42
CA TYR A 56 9.20 19.23 -7.40
C TYR A 56 9.79 19.27 -5.97
N ALA A 57 9.02 18.81 -4.98
CA ALA A 57 9.47 18.79 -3.59
C ALA A 57 10.66 17.83 -3.33
N HIS A 58 10.63 16.65 -3.99
CA HIS A 58 11.61 15.57 -3.79
C HIS A 58 12.40 15.25 -5.07
N THR A 59 12.22 16.01 -6.13
CA THR A 59 12.95 15.93 -7.40
C THR A 59 13.02 17.31 -8.02
N THR A 60 14.11 17.65 -8.67
CA THR A 60 14.16 18.94 -9.39
C THR A 60 13.35 18.86 -10.69
N LYS A 61 12.84 20.02 -11.15
CA LYS A 61 12.16 20.09 -12.46
C LYS A 61 13.05 19.56 -13.58
N LYS A 62 14.35 19.85 -13.55
CA LYS A 62 15.32 19.39 -14.55
C LYS A 62 15.44 17.86 -14.57
N GLU A 63 15.50 17.22 -13.41
CA GLU A 63 15.58 15.76 -13.30
C GLU A 63 14.26 15.09 -13.73
N PHE A 64 13.12 15.68 -13.35
CA PHE A 64 11.81 15.17 -13.77
C PHE A 64 11.63 15.29 -15.29
N ASP A 65 11.94 16.45 -15.88
CA ASP A 65 11.85 16.68 -17.31
C ASP A 65 12.80 15.76 -18.10
N HIS A 66 14.02 15.57 -17.60
CA HIS A 66 14.98 14.63 -18.19
C HIS A 66 14.43 13.19 -18.17
N ASN A 67 13.95 12.71 -17.02
CA ASN A 67 13.34 11.39 -16.91
C ASN A 67 12.14 11.24 -17.84
N PHE A 68 11.28 12.26 -17.93
CA PHE A 68 10.14 12.27 -18.83
C PHE A 68 10.56 12.05 -20.28
N GLU A 69 11.56 12.80 -20.79
CA GLU A 69 12.05 12.66 -22.18
C GLU A 69 12.73 11.29 -22.39
N VAL A 70 13.47 10.77 -21.39
CA VAL A 70 14.08 9.43 -21.46
C VAL A 70 12.98 8.37 -21.62
N VAL A 71 11.96 8.37 -20.74
CA VAL A 71 10.86 7.40 -20.81
C VAL A 71 10.08 7.54 -22.12
N LYS A 72 9.76 8.76 -22.54
CA LYS A 72 9.11 9.05 -23.82
C LYS A 72 9.90 8.50 -25.00
N GLY A 73 11.24 8.60 -24.97
CA GLY A 73 12.13 8.04 -25.98
C GLY A 73 12.11 6.52 -26.09
N THR A 74 11.60 5.81 -25.09
CA THR A 74 11.43 4.34 -25.12
C THR A 74 10.18 3.89 -25.87
N ILE A 75 9.24 4.79 -26.19
CA ILE A 75 8.00 4.50 -26.91
C ILE A 75 8.31 4.38 -28.40
N LYS A 76 8.81 3.21 -28.84
CA LYS A 76 9.22 2.95 -30.22
C LYS A 76 8.27 2.02 -30.98
N LYS A 77 7.58 1.13 -30.27
CA LYS A 77 6.59 0.21 -30.85
C LYS A 77 5.36 0.97 -31.36
N ASP A 78 4.61 0.39 -32.29
CA ASP A 78 3.35 0.96 -32.79
C ASP A 78 2.15 0.59 -31.92
N SER A 79 2.25 -0.50 -31.13
CA SER A 79 1.18 -0.99 -30.25
C SER A 79 1.74 -1.44 -28.91
N PHE A 80 1.01 -1.15 -27.82
CA PHE A 80 1.35 -1.47 -26.44
C PHE A 80 0.14 -2.10 -25.76
N ASN A 81 0.37 -3.13 -24.95
CA ASN A 81 -0.66 -3.66 -24.08
C ASN A 81 -0.80 -2.81 -22.79
N ARG A 82 -1.82 -3.12 -21.98
CA ARG A 82 -2.11 -2.35 -20.75
C ARG A 82 -0.97 -2.39 -19.73
N LEU A 83 -0.30 -3.55 -19.56
CA LEU A 83 0.82 -3.68 -18.62
C LEU A 83 2.00 -2.80 -19.04
N GLU A 84 2.35 -2.81 -20.33
CA GLU A 84 3.39 -1.95 -20.88
C GLU A 84 3.08 -0.46 -20.70
N ALA A 85 1.82 -0.07 -20.94
CA ALA A 85 1.36 1.31 -20.74
C ALA A 85 1.47 1.73 -19.27
N VAL A 86 0.98 0.90 -18.33
CA VAL A 86 1.09 1.17 -16.88
C VAL A 86 2.56 1.32 -16.48
N SER A 87 3.43 0.40 -16.89
CA SER A 87 4.85 0.42 -16.55
C SER A 87 5.57 1.67 -17.10
N LEU A 88 5.20 2.15 -18.29
CA LEU A 88 5.73 3.39 -18.84
C LEU A 88 5.34 4.61 -18.00
N PHE A 89 4.07 4.75 -17.66
CA PHE A 89 3.58 5.89 -16.88
C PHE A 89 4.07 5.84 -15.43
N GLN A 90 4.22 4.65 -14.84
CA GLN A 90 4.84 4.51 -13.51
C GLN A 90 6.27 5.02 -13.47
N LYS A 91 7.09 4.76 -14.51
CA LYS A 91 8.45 5.30 -14.61
C LYS A 91 8.50 6.83 -14.63
N VAL A 92 7.47 7.48 -15.15
CA VAL A 92 7.35 8.95 -15.09
C VAL A 92 6.92 9.41 -13.71
N ILE A 93 5.85 8.83 -13.18
CA ILE A 93 5.23 9.33 -11.95
C ILE A 93 6.07 9.01 -10.70
N SER A 94 6.75 7.87 -10.67
CA SER A 94 7.63 7.49 -9.55
C SER A 94 8.79 8.46 -9.34
N LYS A 95 9.19 9.20 -10.41
CA LYS A 95 10.25 10.22 -10.32
C LYS A 95 9.83 11.46 -9.52
N VAL A 96 8.53 11.62 -9.25
CA VAL A 96 8.03 12.65 -8.32
C VAL A 96 8.54 12.38 -6.90
N ASN A 97 8.86 11.12 -6.59
CA ASN A 97 9.29 10.66 -5.26
C ASN A 97 8.31 11.09 -4.15
N ASN A 98 7.01 10.81 -4.38
CA ASN A 98 5.95 11.05 -3.39
C ASN A 98 5.05 9.83 -3.31
N GLY A 99 4.95 9.22 -2.13
CA GLY A 99 4.24 7.97 -1.87
C GLY A 99 2.74 8.02 -2.18
N HIS A 100 2.16 9.22 -2.21
CA HIS A 100 0.75 9.48 -2.49
C HIS A 100 0.50 9.98 -3.93
N THR A 101 1.54 10.11 -4.75
CA THR A 101 1.42 10.43 -6.18
C THR A 101 1.90 9.24 -6.97
N GLU A 102 0.96 8.41 -7.42
CA GLU A 102 1.27 7.08 -7.95
C GLU A 102 0.24 6.59 -8.97
N ILE A 103 0.65 5.62 -9.75
CA ILE A 103 -0.22 4.68 -10.46
C ILE A 103 -0.08 3.35 -9.73
N GLY A 104 -1.20 2.77 -9.30
CA GLY A 104 -1.21 1.51 -8.55
C GLY A 104 -0.66 0.33 -9.35
N PHE A 105 -0.38 -0.76 -8.65
CA PHE A 105 0.01 -2.03 -9.27
C PHE A 105 -1.02 -2.46 -10.34
N PRO A 106 -0.59 -3.02 -11.48
CA PRO A 106 -1.47 -3.40 -12.62
C PRO A 106 -2.32 -4.65 -12.33
N GLY A 107 -3.13 -4.59 -11.26
CA GLY A 107 -3.87 -5.75 -10.74
C GLY A 107 -4.79 -6.42 -11.77
N LYS A 108 -5.41 -5.67 -12.69
CA LYS A 108 -6.24 -6.25 -13.76
C LYS A 108 -5.40 -7.14 -14.71
N SER A 109 -4.22 -6.65 -15.11
CA SER A 109 -3.31 -7.42 -15.98
C SER A 109 -2.72 -8.61 -15.24
N TYR A 110 -2.36 -8.43 -13.96
CA TYR A 110 -1.87 -9.50 -13.11
C TYR A 110 -2.93 -10.59 -12.88
N GLY A 111 -4.17 -10.21 -12.58
CA GLY A 111 -5.27 -11.18 -12.43
C GLY A 111 -5.52 -11.98 -13.71
N ALA A 112 -5.54 -11.32 -14.88
CA ALA A 112 -5.67 -12.03 -16.16
C ALA A 112 -4.52 -13.02 -16.40
N PHE A 113 -3.28 -12.63 -16.06
CA PHE A 113 -2.12 -13.50 -16.12
C PHE A 113 -2.23 -14.69 -15.15
N ALA A 114 -2.58 -14.43 -13.89
CA ALA A 114 -2.71 -15.45 -12.86
C ALA A 114 -3.78 -16.51 -13.21
N TYR A 115 -4.98 -16.07 -13.57
CA TYR A 115 -6.07 -16.98 -13.96
C TYR A 115 -5.86 -17.63 -15.33
N GLY A 116 -4.93 -17.12 -16.14
CA GLY A 116 -4.47 -17.74 -17.38
C GLY A 116 -3.46 -18.89 -17.20
N GLY A 117 -3.13 -19.25 -15.95
CA GLY A 117 -2.12 -20.28 -15.65
C GLY A 117 -0.69 -19.74 -15.66
N GLY A 118 -0.53 -18.44 -15.40
CA GLY A 118 0.78 -17.80 -15.32
C GLY A 118 1.64 -18.32 -14.17
N THR A 119 2.95 -18.18 -14.31
CA THR A 119 3.93 -18.62 -13.32
C THR A 119 4.81 -17.46 -12.84
N ILE A 120 5.28 -17.53 -11.57
CA ILE A 120 5.95 -16.41 -10.92
C ILE A 120 7.25 -16.86 -10.21
N PHE A 121 8.14 -15.90 -9.96
CA PHE A 121 9.37 -16.10 -9.19
C PHE A 121 9.06 -16.69 -7.80
N PRO A 122 9.77 -17.74 -7.35
CA PRO A 122 9.36 -18.51 -6.18
C PRO A 122 9.89 -18.01 -4.84
N LEU A 123 10.65 -16.90 -4.79
CA LEU A 123 11.23 -16.40 -3.54
C LEU A 123 10.70 -15.00 -3.18
N GLU A 124 10.23 -14.81 -1.95
CA GLU A 124 9.99 -13.47 -1.39
C GLU A 124 11.21 -12.99 -0.61
N ILE A 125 11.35 -11.66 -0.50
CA ILE A 125 12.43 -11.02 0.23
C ILE A 125 11.94 -10.13 1.37
N ALA A 126 12.81 -9.96 2.36
CA ALA A 126 12.80 -8.88 3.33
C ALA A 126 14.15 -8.15 3.27
N PHE A 127 14.15 -6.87 3.61
CA PHE A 127 15.38 -6.08 3.64
C PHE A 127 15.90 -5.94 5.07
N GLU A 128 17.14 -6.42 5.28
CA GLU A 128 17.85 -6.30 6.54
C GLU A 128 19.24 -5.75 6.28
N ASP A 129 19.57 -4.63 6.90
CA ASP A 129 20.87 -3.94 6.75
C ASP A 129 21.25 -3.73 5.27
N ASP A 130 20.28 -3.26 4.49
CA ASP A 130 20.32 -3.05 3.03
C ASP A 130 20.46 -4.31 2.16
N ARG A 131 20.53 -5.52 2.75
CA ARG A 131 20.57 -6.79 2.04
C ARG A 131 19.17 -7.33 1.74
N ALA A 132 19.00 -7.95 0.57
CA ALA A 132 17.76 -8.63 0.19
C ALA A 132 17.84 -10.10 0.64
N LEU A 133 17.21 -10.42 1.75
CA LEU A 133 17.20 -11.74 2.34
C LEU A 133 15.96 -12.53 1.94
N VAL A 134 16.11 -13.82 1.69
CA VAL A 134 14.98 -14.73 1.43
C VAL A 134 14.07 -14.74 2.66
N ARG A 135 12.84 -14.27 2.48
CA ARG A 135 11.79 -14.24 3.50
C ARG A 135 10.91 -15.49 3.46
N LYS A 136 10.55 -15.91 2.25
CA LYS A 136 9.76 -17.13 2.00
C LYS A 136 10.32 -17.82 0.77
N ASN A 137 10.30 -19.14 0.82
CA ASN A 137 10.69 -20.01 -0.27
C ASN A 137 9.49 -20.88 -0.68
N TRP A 138 9.00 -20.66 -1.89
CA TRP A 138 7.89 -21.38 -2.49
C TRP A 138 8.36 -22.42 -3.52
N SER A 139 9.69 -22.51 -3.76
CA SER A 139 10.30 -23.48 -4.69
C SER A 139 10.38 -24.87 -4.06
N ASP A 140 10.72 -25.86 -4.89
CA ASP A 140 10.97 -27.24 -4.45
C ASP A 140 12.42 -27.44 -3.94
N ASP A 141 13.23 -26.38 -3.86
CA ASP A 141 14.61 -26.46 -3.35
C ASP A 141 14.68 -26.07 -1.87
N ASP A 142 14.59 -27.07 -1.01
CA ASP A 142 14.66 -26.90 0.46
C ASP A 142 16.05 -26.47 0.98
N ASN A 143 17.09 -26.43 0.12
CA ASN A 143 18.42 -25.97 0.53
C ASN A 143 18.51 -24.44 0.64
N ILE A 144 17.56 -23.70 0.07
CA ILE A 144 17.48 -22.26 0.23
C ILE A 144 16.85 -21.92 1.58
N ARG A 145 17.67 -21.48 2.50
CA ARG A 145 17.25 -21.14 3.86
C ARG A 145 16.68 -19.74 3.93
N ILE A 146 15.67 -19.56 4.79
CA ILE A 146 15.18 -18.23 5.17
C ILE A 146 16.33 -17.45 5.83
N GLY A 147 16.46 -16.16 5.47
CA GLY A 147 17.55 -15.29 5.92
C GLY A 147 18.81 -15.35 5.07
N SER A 148 18.91 -16.25 4.08
CA SER A 148 19.99 -16.22 3.10
C SER A 148 19.84 -15.03 2.16
N GLU A 149 20.96 -14.47 1.70
CA GLU A 149 20.98 -13.29 0.83
C GLU A 149 20.89 -13.69 -0.65
N ILE A 150 20.00 -13.04 -1.40
CA ILE A 150 19.96 -13.16 -2.87
C ILE A 150 21.07 -12.27 -3.44
N VAL A 151 22.03 -12.88 -4.14
CA VAL A 151 23.15 -12.18 -4.77
C VAL A 151 22.80 -11.73 -6.18
N ASP A 152 22.26 -12.66 -6.99
CA ASP A 152 21.80 -12.38 -8.36
C ASP A 152 20.65 -13.31 -8.78
N ILE A 153 19.92 -12.87 -9.81
CA ILE A 153 18.86 -13.62 -10.49
C ILE A 153 19.14 -13.57 -11.99
N ASN A 154 19.32 -14.71 -12.63
CA ASN A 154 19.58 -14.87 -14.07
C ASN A 154 20.80 -14.03 -14.56
N GLY A 155 21.81 -13.87 -13.70
CA GLY A 155 23.05 -13.14 -14.01
C GLY A 155 22.95 -11.62 -13.84
N GLU A 156 21.83 -11.10 -13.38
CA GLU A 156 21.70 -9.71 -12.90
C GLU A 156 21.82 -9.70 -11.38
N THR A 157 22.69 -8.85 -10.84
CA THR A 157 22.81 -8.65 -9.39
C THR A 157 21.47 -8.18 -8.82
N ILE A 158 21.22 -8.49 -7.55
CA ILE A 158 19.94 -8.05 -6.91
C ILE A 158 19.78 -6.53 -7.00
N ASP A 159 20.84 -5.75 -6.93
CA ASP A 159 20.80 -4.30 -7.08
C ASP A 159 20.38 -3.88 -8.50
N GLU A 160 20.84 -4.59 -9.54
CA GLU A 160 20.40 -4.35 -10.92
C GLU A 160 18.91 -4.68 -11.09
N VAL A 161 18.44 -5.81 -10.52
CA VAL A 161 17.02 -6.17 -10.50
C VAL A 161 16.20 -5.09 -9.80
N LEU A 162 16.61 -4.67 -8.59
CA LEU A 162 15.92 -3.63 -7.82
C LEU A 162 15.94 -2.28 -8.54
N SER A 163 17.02 -1.94 -9.23
CA SER A 163 17.11 -0.70 -10.02
C SER A 163 16.04 -0.60 -11.12
N LYS A 164 15.60 -1.74 -11.66
CA LYS A 164 14.50 -1.84 -12.64
C LYS A 164 13.11 -1.84 -11.99
N ILE A 165 13.02 -2.29 -10.73
CA ILE A 165 11.78 -2.32 -9.95
C ILE A 165 11.47 -0.96 -9.31
N TYR A 166 12.47 -0.26 -8.76
CA TYR A 166 12.28 1.06 -8.10
C TYR A 166 11.51 2.09 -8.94
N PRO A 167 11.67 2.17 -10.27
CA PRO A 167 10.88 3.06 -11.12
C PRO A 167 9.40 2.68 -11.25
N GLN A 168 8.96 1.55 -10.70
CA GLN A 168 7.55 1.15 -10.64
C GLN A 168 6.88 1.55 -9.32
N ILE A 169 7.65 2.11 -8.36
CA ILE A 169 7.21 2.37 -6.99
C ILE A 169 7.40 3.84 -6.65
N SER A 170 6.33 4.51 -6.25
CA SER A 170 6.36 5.88 -5.73
C SER A 170 6.62 5.86 -4.21
N ALA A 171 7.66 6.54 -3.77
CA ALA A 171 8.00 6.77 -2.36
C ALA A 171 9.03 7.89 -2.24
N GLU A 172 9.09 8.56 -1.09
CA GLU A 172 9.95 9.71 -0.83
C GLU A 172 11.42 9.33 -0.69
N ARG A 173 11.71 8.12 -0.22
CA ARG A 173 13.06 7.65 0.12
C ARG A 173 13.27 6.16 -0.15
N PRO A 174 14.54 5.71 -0.30
CA PRO A 174 14.85 4.30 -0.54
C PRO A 174 14.29 3.34 0.53
N TYR A 175 14.37 3.71 1.80
CA TYR A 175 13.81 2.94 2.92
C TYR A 175 12.33 2.61 2.72
N PHE A 176 11.53 3.60 2.32
CA PHE A 176 10.12 3.39 2.05
C PHE A 176 9.87 2.60 0.76
N LYS A 177 10.73 2.74 -0.28
CA LYS A 177 10.66 1.86 -1.47
C LYS A 177 10.88 0.41 -1.12
N LYS A 178 11.86 0.10 -0.27
CA LYS A 178 12.12 -1.26 0.22
C LYS A 178 10.92 -1.81 1.00
N ALA A 179 10.36 -1.03 1.92
CA ALA A 179 9.13 -1.40 2.64
C ALA A 179 7.96 -1.70 1.68
N LYS A 180 7.78 -0.91 0.61
CA LYS A 180 6.77 -1.18 -0.42
C LYS A 180 7.08 -2.43 -1.25
N ILE A 181 8.36 -2.79 -1.50
CA ILE A 181 8.70 -4.06 -2.16
C ILE A 181 8.34 -5.25 -1.29
N GLU A 182 8.60 -5.19 0.01
CA GLU A 182 8.17 -6.23 0.95
C GLU A 182 6.64 -6.37 0.96
N LEU A 183 5.93 -5.25 0.93
CA LEU A 183 4.48 -5.20 0.90
C LEU A 183 3.88 -5.79 -0.37
N TYR A 184 4.30 -5.31 -1.53
CA TYR A 184 3.78 -5.76 -2.83
C TYR A 184 4.32 -7.13 -3.25
N SER A 185 5.44 -7.53 -2.70
CA SER A 185 6.27 -8.70 -2.97
C SER A 185 7.18 -8.60 -4.19
N LEU A 186 8.41 -9.11 -4.04
CA LEU A 186 9.37 -9.20 -5.14
C LEU A 186 8.82 -10.02 -6.32
N PRO A 187 8.20 -11.21 -6.13
CA PRO A 187 7.60 -11.98 -7.22
C PRO A 187 6.67 -11.18 -8.12
N ARG A 188 5.71 -10.46 -7.56
CA ARG A 188 4.74 -9.66 -8.33
C ARG A 188 5.42 -8.51 -9.09
N LEU A 189 6.38 -7.83 -8.45
CA LEU A 189 7.11 -6.72 -9.05
C LEU A 189 8.13 -7.21 -10.10
N TYR A 190 8.73 -8.37 -9.89
CA TYR A 190 9.59 -9.03 -10.87
C TYR A 190 8.78 -9.35 -12.14
N TRP A 191 7.60 -10.00 -12.00
CA TRP A 191 6.70 -10.21 -13.11
C TRP A 191 6.30 -8.91 -13.83
N GLN A 192 6.01 -7.86 -13.09
CA GLN A 192 5.63 -6.57 -13.68
C GLN A 192 6.73 -6.00 -14.59
N VAL A 193 7.99 -6.23 -14.26
CA VAL A 193 9.16 -5.68 -14.97
C VAL A 193 9.67 -6.60 -16.07
N TYR A 194 9.74 -7.90 -15.79
CA TYR A 194 10.36 -8.89 -16.68
C TYR A 194 9.35 -9.73 -17.45
N GLY A 195 8.07 -9.70 -17.08
CA GLY A 195 7.06 -10.59 -17.62
C GLY A 195 7.13 -11.98 -17.02
N GLU A 196 6.59 -12.95 -17.75
CA GLU A 196 6.66 -14.37 -17.37
C GLU A 196 8.05 -14.94 -17.63
N VAL A 197 8.63 -15.55 -16.60
CA VAL A 197 9.90 -16.28 -16.66
C VAL A 197 9.66 -17.61 -15.96
N THR A 198 10.02 -18.72 -16.64
CA THR A 198 9.73 -20.09 -16.17
C THR A 198 10.87 -20.71 -15.39
N ASP A 199 12.10 -20.25 -15.63
CA ASP A 199 13.32 -20.84 -15.08
C ASP A 199 14.22 -19.74 -14.53
N PHE A 200 14.74 -19.96 -13.32
CA PHE A 200 15.60 -19.00 -12.65
C PHE A 200 16.92 -19.66 -12.24
N LYS A 201 18.03 -19.03 -12.58
CA LYS A 201 19.32 -19.27 -11.96
C LYS A 201 19.52 -18.22 -10.88
N VAL A 202 19.59 -18.64 -9.63
CA VAL A 202 19.71 -17.73 -8.48
C VAL A 202 20.98 -18.07 -7.71
N ASN A 203 21.84 -17.08 -7.49
CA ASN A 203 22.98 -17.22 -6.60
C ASN A 203 22.59 -16.71 -5.21
N ILE A 204 22.80 -17.56 -4.21
CA ILE A 204 22.42 -17.34 -2.80
C ILE A 204 23.68 -17.35 -1.95
N LEU A 205 23.86 -16.33 -1.11
CA LEU A 205 24.90 -16.28 -0.08
C LEU A 205 24.31 -16.75 1.26
N SER A 206 24.86 -17.86 1.77
CA SER A 206 24.51 -18.42 3.08
C SER A 206 25.77 -18.87 3.78
N ASP A 207 25.92 -18.55 5.07
CA ASP A 207 27.09 -18.93 5.91
C ASP A 207 28.45 -18.57 5.26
N GLY A 208 28.51 -17.44 4.54
CA GLY A 208 29.71 -16.97 3.86
C GLY A 208 30.04 -17.66 2.53
N HIS A 209 29.18 -18.56 2.05
CA HIS A 209 29.37 -19.28 0.80
C HIS A 209 28.25 -18.96 -0.20
N ILE A 210 28.66 -18.73 -1.47
CA ILE A 210 27.71 -18.53 -2.56
C ILE A 210 27.43 -19.89 -3.21
N THR A 211 26.14 -20.23 -3.30
CA THR A 211 25.63 -21.42 -4.00
C THR A 211 24.71 -21.04 -5.14
N THR A 212 24.76 -21.79 -6.23
CA THR A 212 23.88 -21.60 -7.39
C THR A 212 22.70 -22.55 -7.30
N HIS A 213 21.51 -22.00 -7.44
CA HIS A 213 20.24 -22.75 -7.44
C HIS A 213 19.53 -22.57 -8.79
N TYR A 214 18.95 -23.64 -9.31
CA TYR A 214 18.13 -23.64 -10.53
C TYR A 214 16.69 -23.90 -10.14
N LEU A 215 15.87 -22.84 -10.16
CA LEU A 215 14.50 -22.87 -9.66
C LEU A 215 13.52 -22.85 -10.82
N LYS A 216 12.43 -23.59 -10.70
CA LYS A 216 11.25 -23.43 -11.54
C LYS A 216 10.36 -22.34 -10.98
N ALA A 217 9.70 -21.59 -11.86
CA ALA A 217 8.60 -20.72 -11.47
C ALA A 217 7.48 -21.56 -10.84
N VAL A 218 6.74 -20.95 -9.91
CA VAL A 218 5.56 -21.57 -9.30
C VAL A 218 4.28 -21.01 -9.90
N ASP A 219 3.22 -21.82 -9.92
CA ASP A 219 1.89 -21.35 -10.32
C ASP A 219 1.47 -20.15 -9.47
N VAL A 220 0.95 -19.11 -10.13
CA VAL A 220 0.58 -17.88 -9.43
C VAL A 220 -0.51 -18.13 -8.41
N ILE A 221 -1.57 -18.85 -8.74
CA ILE A 221 -2.72 -19.02 -7.85
C ILE A 221 -2.42 -20.01 -6.74
N GLU A 222 -2.18 -21.28 -7.09
CA GLU A 222 -2.04 -22.37 -6.10
C GLU A 222 -0.65 -22.41 -5.47
N GLY A 223 0.38 -22.05 -6.25
CA GLY A 223 1.77 -22.06 -5.81
C GLY A 223 2.15 -20.86 -4.95
N TYR A 224 1.49 -19.72 -5.14
CA TYR A 224 1.89 -18.47 -4.52
C TYR A 224 0.74 -17.74 -3.81
N GLU A 225 -0.28 -17.22 -4.51
CA GLU A 225 -1.30 -16.33 -3.92
C GLU A 225 -2.12 -17.00 -2.82
N MET A 226 -2.46 -18.27 -2.97
CA MET A 226 -3.19 -19.02 -1.94
C MET A 226 -2.36 -19.35 -0.69
N LYS A 227 -1.03 -19.32 -0.80
CA LYS A 227 -0.10 -19.63 0.30
C LYS A 227 0.41 -18.38 0.99
N ARG A 228 0.44 -17.24 0.28
CA ARG A 228 1.01 -16.00 0.79
C ARG A 228 0.09 -15.34 1.82
N LYS A 229 0.66 -14.94 2.95
CA LYS A 229 0.00 -14.01 3.87
C LYS A 229 0.35 -12.58 3.45
N GLU A 230 -0.66 -11.75 3.24
CA GLU A 230 -0.45 -10.33 2.98
C GLU A 230 0.08 -9.62 4.23
N LEU A 231 1.00 -8.66 4.04
CA LEU A 231 1.52 -7.88 5.16
C LEU A 231 0.46 -6.94 5.72
N PHE A 232 -0.36 -6.33 4.86
CA PHE A 232 -1.49 -5.55 5.31
C PHE A 232 -2.67 -6.43 5.72
N GLU A 233 -2.54 -7.09 6.85
CA GLU A 233 -3.64 -7.81 7.48
C GLU A 233 -4.04 -7.11 8.78
N SER A 234 -4.54 -5.87 8.69
CA SER A 234 -5.03 -5.15 9.85
C SER A 234 -6.50 -5.47 10.10
N LYS A 235 -6.76 -6.53 10.85
CA LYS A 235 -8.10 -6.87 11.34
C LYS A 235 -8.34 -6.22 12.70
N MET A 236 -9.53 -5.62 12.86
CA MET A 236 -9.95 -5.14 14.17
C MET A 236 -9.90 -6.27 15.20
N LYS A 237 -9.10 -6.10 16.27
CA LYS A 237 -8.84 -7.14 17.26
C LYS A 237 -8.61 -6.52 18.64
N LEU A 238 -9.21 -7.11 19.67
CA LEU A 238 -8.93 -6.80 21.07
C LEU A 238 -8.54 -8.09 21.81
N GLU A 239 -7.42 -8.08 22.48
CA GLU A 239 -6.91 -9.17 23.30
C GLU A 239 -6.41 -8.65 24.64
N PHE A 240 -6.30 -9.55 25.65
CA PHE A 240 -5.78 -9.23 26.96
C PHE A 240 -4.59 -10.12 27.29
N MET A 241 -3.50 -9.50 27.71
CA MET A 241 -2.22 -10.14 28.04
C MET A 241 -1.78 -9.65 29.42
N GLY A 242 -2.12 -10.40 30.47
CA GLY A 242 -1.89 -9.97 31.85
C GLY A 242 -2.60 -8.65 32.15
N GLU A 243 -1.86 -7.63 32.57
CA GLU A 243 -2.39 -6.28 32.84
C GLU A 243 -2.49 -5.37 31.61
N SER A 244 -2.20 -5.89 30.43
CA SER A 244 -2.18 -5.15 29.17
C SER A 244 -3.36 -5.52 28.27
N ALA A 245 -4.02 -4.51 27.68
CA ALA A 245 -4.96 -4.68 26.59
C ALA A 245 -4.24 -4.38 25.26
N TYR A 246 -4.30 -5.32 24.33
CA TYR A 246 -3.81 -5.17 22.96
C TYR A 246 -4.98 -4.87 22.03
N LEU A 247 -4.92 -3.75 21.34
CA LEU A 247 -5.96 -3.30 20.41
C LEU A 247 -5.34 -3.02 19.04
N ASN A 248 -5.67 -3.85 18.05
CA ASN A 248 -5.47 -3.52 16.65
C ASN A 248 -6.76 -2.86 16.13
N PRO A 249 -6.74 -1.59 15.74
CA PRO A 249 -7.95 -0.88 15.29
C PRO A 249 -8.36 -1.24 13.86
N GLY A 250 -7.57 -2.03 13.13
CA GLY A 250 -7.73 -2.23 11.69
C GLY A 250 -7.29 -1.01 10.88
N ALA A 251 -7.52 -1.03 9.58
CA ALA A 251 -7.30 0.13 8.71
C ALA A 251 -8.26 1.29 9.09
N PHE A 252 -7.82 2.52 8.88
CA PHE A 252 -8.65 3.71 9.14
C PHE A 252 -9.62 3.97 7.98
N GLY A 253 -10.49 3.00 7.72
CA GLY A 253 -11.43 3.06 6.61
C GLY A 253 -12.52 1.99 6.68
N GLY A 254 -13.38 1.97 5.68
CA GLY A 254 -14.50 1.04 5.60
C GLY A 254 -15.79 1.58 6.20
N ASP A 255 -16.54 0.74 6.91
CA ASP A 255 -17.79 1.10 7.57
C ASP A 255 -17.51 1.85 8.88
N GLU A 256 -17.72 3.16 8.88
CA GLU A 256 -17.40 4.03 10.02
C GLU A 256 -18.24 3.71 11.25
N GLU A 257 -19.49 3.29 11.09
CA GLU A 257 -20.36 2.93 12.21
C GLU A 257 -19.88 1.66 12.92
N LYS A 258 -19.54 0.62 12.16
CA LYS A 258 -18.96 -0.62 12.69
C LYS A 258 -17.62 -0.36 13.38
N TYR A 259 -16.79 0.49 12.79
CA TYR A 259 -15.52 0.88 13.40
C TYR A 259 -15.75 1.56 14.76
N ARG A 260 -16.62 2.56 14.83
CA ARG A 260 -16.96 3.26 16.07
C ARG A 260 -17.52 2.31 17.12
N GLN A 261 -18.44 1.43 16.75
CA GLN A 261 -18.99 0.39 17.65
C GLN A 261 -17.89 -0.54 18.19
N PHE A 262 -16.94 -0.92 17.36
CA PHE A 262 -15.80 -1.73 17.79
C PHE A 262 -14.91 -0.98 18.80
N ILE A 263 -14.55 0.26 18.51
CA ILE A 263 -13.73 1.09 19.41
C ILE A 263 -14.48 1.30 20.74
N ASP A 264 -15.76 1.69 20.71
CA ASP A 264 -16.57 1.90 21.92
C ASP A 264 -16.61 0.65 22.80
N SER A 265 -16.90 -0.50 22.20
CA SER A 265 -16.96 -1.77 22.92
C SER A 265 -15.60 -2.21 23.46
N SER A 266 -14.52 -1.92 22.72
CA SER A 266 -13.16 -2.22 23.15
C SER A 266 -12.77 -1.43 24.40
N PHE A 267 -13.03 -0.12 24.42
CA PHE A 267 -12.71 0.71 25.60
C PHE A 267 -13.59 0.39 26.81
N ILE A 268 -14.83 -0.06 26.61
CA ILE A 268 -15.66 -0.60 27.71
C ILE A 268 -14.99 -1.83 28.31
N LYS A 269 -14.59 -2.80 27.50
CA LYS A 269 -13.92 -4.05 27.95
C LYS A 269 -12.57 -3.77 28.60
N VAL A 270 -11.75 -2.87 28.02
CA VAL A 270 -10.45 -2.46 28.60
C VAL A 270 -10.66 -1.91 30.01
N LYS A 271 -11.71 -1.14 30.24
CA LYS A 271 -12.06 -0.64 31.56
C LYS A 271 -12.57 -1.75 32.51
N GLU A 272 -13.46 -2.64 32.04
CA GLU A 272 -13.99 -3.75 32.83
C GLU A 272 -12.87 -4.69 33.28
N MET A 273 -11.89 -4.94 32.43
CA MET A 273 -10.70 -5.75 32.73
C MET A 273 -9.67 -5.03 33.61
N ASN A 274 -9.90 -3.75 33.91
CA ASN A 274 -9.02 -2.91 34.72
C ASN A 274 -7.56 -2.92 34.22
N SER A 275 -7.37 -2.88 32.87
CA SER A 275 -6.05 -2.94 32.25
C SER A 275 -5.22 -1.71 32.66
N LYS A 276 -3.94 -1.93 32.96
CA LYS A 276 -2.99 -0.87 33.31
C LYS A 276 -2.30 -0.28 32.09
N ASN A 277 -2.11 -1.12 31.05
CA ASN A 277 -1.47 -0.74 29.80
C ASN A 277 -2.45 -0.93 28.63
N LEU A 278 -2.39 -0.03 27.67
CA LEU A 278 -3.07 -0.14 26.37
C LEU A 278 -2.00 -0.14 25.27
N ILE A 279 -1.97 -1.20 24.48
CA ILE A 279 -1.08 -1.36 23.35
C ILE A 279 -1.92 -1.18 22.09
N LEU A 280 -1.70 -0.09 21.34
CA LEU A 280 -2.34 0.19 20.06
C LEU A 280 -1.42 -0.29 18.94
N ASP A 281 -1.88 -1.19 18.10
CA ASP A 281 -1.06 -1.73 17.01
C ASP A 281 -1.37 -1.05 15.67
N PHE A 282 -0.45 -0.19 15.21
CA PHE A 282 -0.47 0.48 13.91
C PHE A 282 0.52 -0.12 12.93
N ARG A 283 1.16 -1.23 13.27
CA ARG A 283 2.04 -1.94 12.34
C ARG A 283 1.22 -2.48 11.18
N ASN A 284 1.81 -2.46 9.98
CA ASN A 284 1.16 -2.92 8.76
C ASN A 284 -0.20 -2.25 8.48
N ASN A 285 -0.45 -1.08 9.03
CA ASN A 285 -1.69 -0.33 8.83
C ASN A 285 -1.52 0.63 7.65
N PRO A 286 -2.34 0.51 6.59
CA PRO A 286 -2.23 1.32 5.38
C PRO A 286 -2.68 2.78 5.56
N GLY A 287 -3.16 3.16 6.74
CA GLY A 287 -3.76 4.46 6.97
C GLY A 287 -5.25 4.52 6.59
N GLY A 288 -5.67 5.65 6.07
CA GLY A 288 -7.06 5.91 5.66
C GLY A 288 -7.54 7.33 6.01
N ASN A 289 -8.71 7.44 6.61
CA ASN A 289 -9.33 8.73 6.97
C ASN A 289 -9.06 9.12 8.42
N ASP A 290 -8.81 10.40 8.62
CA ASP A 290 -8.65 11.04 9.92
C ASP A 290 -9.86 10.84 10.84
N SER A 291 -11.11 10.81 10.32
CA SER A 291 -12.30 10.57 11.13
C SER A 291 -12.29 9.26 11.92
N PHE A 292 -11.60 8.23 11.41
CA PHE A 292 -11.41 6.95 12.09
C PHE A 292 -10.33 7.06 13.16
N SER A 293 -9.15 7.54 12.79
CA SER A 293 -8.03 7.63 13.72
C SER A 293 -8.29 8.63 14.84
N ASP A 294 -8.86 9.81 14.54
CA ASP A 294 -9.19 10.80 15.55
C ASP A 294 -10.28 10.31 16.51
N TYR A 295 -11.22 9.48 16.04
CA TYR A 295 -12.17 8.82 16.94
C TYR A 295 -11.47 7.91 17.94
N LEU A 296 -10.51 7.09 17.49
CA LEU A 296 -9.69 6.28 18.38
C LEU A 296 -8.88 7.14 19.36
N VAL A 297 -8.17 8.16 18.85
CA VAL A 297 -7.34 9.07 19.66
C VAL A 297 -8.18 9.80 20.71
N SER A 298 -9.45 10.08 20.44
CA SER A 298 -10.34 10.74 21.40
C SER A 298 -10.51 9.97 22.73
N TYR A 299 -10.30 8.65 22.72
CA TYR A 299 -10.36 7.80 23.91
C TYR A 299 -9.09 7.82 24.78
N ILE A 300 -8.00 8.35 24.24
CA ILE A 300 -6.71 8.44 24.95
C ILE A 300 -6.25 9.88 25.16
N ALA A 301 -6.77 10.82 24.38
CA ALA A 301 -6.40 12.22 24.47
C ALA A 301 -6.78 12.85 25.83
N THR A 302 -5.90 13.67 26.36
CA THR A 302 -6.10 14.39 27.63
C THR A 302 -6.66 15.79 27.43
N GLU A 303 -6.49 16.36 26.24
CA GLU A 303 -6.89 17.71 25.84
C GLU A 303 -7.41 17.73 24.39
N PRO A 304 -8.06 18.81 23.92
CA PRO A 304 -8.41 18.96 22.51
C PRO A 304 -7.18 18.84 21.60
N PHE A 305 -7.34 18.17 20.47
CA PHE A 305 -6.22 17.82 19.60
C PHE A 305 -6.56 17.99 18.12
N ALA A 306 -5.54 18.18 17.30
CA ALA A 306 -5.60 18.20 15.83
C ALA A 306 -4.69 17.10 15.27
N TRP A 307 -4.93 16.66 14.04
CA TRP A 307 -4.05 15.68 13.42
C TRP A 307 -2.85 16.32 12.67
N SER A 308 -2.88 17.65 12.48
CA SER A 308 -1.78 18.42 11.92
C SER A 308 -1.71 19.81 12.50
N SER A 309 -0.53 20.42 12.52
CA SER A 309 -0.34 21.84 12.87
C SER A 309 -0.74 22.79 11.74
N HIS A 310 -0.62 22.31 10.50
CA HIS A 310 -0.91 23.08 9.30
C HIS A 310 -1.37 22.15 8.16
N PHE A 311 -2.42 22.55 7.47
CA PHE A 311 -2.91 21.86 6.28
C PHE A 311 -3.27 22.87 5.20
N SER A 312 -2.72 22.67 4.02
CA SER A 312 -2.97 23.52 2.85
C SER A 312 -3.25 22.69 1.61
N LEU A 313 -3.98 23.29 0.68
CA LEU A 313 -4.47 22.65 -0.55
C LEU A 313 -4.09 23.45 -1.78
N ARG A 314 -3.86 22.75 -2.89
CA ARG A 314 -3.78 23.36 -4.22
C ARG A 314 -5.01 22.98 -5.04
N THR A 315 -5.72 23.98 -5.54
CA THR A 315 -6.86 23.77 -6.44
C THR A 315 -6.42 23.73 -7.90
N SER A 316 -7.04 22.83 -8.66
CA SER A 316 -6.81 22.67 -10.10
C SER A 316 -8.10 22.35 -10.87
N LYS A 317 -8.05 22.45 -12.20
CA LYS A 317 -9.17 22.04 -13.06
C LYS A 317 -9.52 20.57 -12.84
N ALA A 318 -8.52 19.69 -12.88
CA ALA A 318 -8.70 18.24 -12.68
C ALA A 318 -9.29 17.92 -11.29
N LEU A 319 -8.82 18.59 -10.23
CA LEU A 319 -9.38 18.42 -8.88
C LEU A 319 -10.84 18.86 -8.82
N LYS A 320 -11.21 19.98 -9.43
CA LYS A 320 -12.60 20.45 -9.48
C LYS A 320 -13.52 19.51 -10.23
N GLU A 321 -13.05 18.95 -11.35
CA GLU A 321 -13.78 17.94 -12.11
C GLU A 321 -14.01 16.68 -11.27
N HIS A 322 -12.95 16.17 -10.63
CA HIS A 322 -13.05 15.05 -9.71
C HIS A 322 -14.05 15.35 -8.57
N THR A 323 -13.94 16.52 -7.94
CA THR A 323 -14.81 16.92 -6.83
C THR A 323 -16.28 16.93 -7.23
N ARG A 324 -16.62 17.53 -8.37
CA ARG A 324 -18.01 17.56 -8.86
C ARG A 324 -18.58 16.17 -9.16
N LYS A 325 -17.74 15.27 -9.62
CA LYS A 325 -18.15 13.91 -10.02
C LYS A 325 -18.32 12.97 -8.82
N ASN A 326 -17.48 13.10 -7.80
CA ASN A 326 -17.30 12.05 -6.80
C ASN A 326 -17.61 12.47 -5.36
N ASN A 327 -17.89 13.77 -5.10
CA ASN A 327 -18.02 14.27 -3.75
C ASN A 327 -19.30 15.09 -3.52
N ASP A 328 -19.73 15.15 -2.27
CA ASP A 328 -20.82 16.01 -1.85
C ASP A 328 -20.37 17.48 -1.84
N THR A 329 -20.72 18.22 -2.89
CA THR A 329 -20.33 19.62 -3.09
C THR A 329 -21.03 20.59 -2.13
N THR A 330 -21.93 20.14 -1.26
CA THR A 330 -22.55 20.97 -0.22
C THR A 330 -21.68 21.12 1.02
N LYS A 331 -20.70 20.22 1.23
CA LYS A 331 -19.76 20.28 2.35
C LYS A 331 -18.75 21.43 2.19
N ALA A 332 -18.40 22.08 3.30
CA ALA A 332 -17.51 23.24 3.31
C ALA A 332 -16.16 23.00 2.63
N TYR A 333 -15.56 21.82 2.87
CA TYR A 333 -14.29 21.43 2.27
C TYR A 333 -14.35 21.43 0.72
N PHE A 334 -15.37 20.80 0.16
CA PHE A 334 -15.52 20.71 -1.30
C PHE A 334 -15.97 22.06 -1.91
N LYS A 335 -16.75 22.85 -1.18
CA LYS A 335 -17.05 24.24 -1.59
C LYS A 335 -15.77 25.07 -1.70
N ALA A 336 -14.86 24.99 -0.72
CA ALA A 336 -13.60 25.70 -0.76
C ALA A 336 -12.78 25.32 -2.01
N ILE A 337 -12.65 24.02 -2.34
CA ILE A 337 -11.99 23.55 -3.56
C ILE A 337 -12.61 24.16 -4.82
N LEU A 338 -13.94 24.22 -4.90
CA LEU A 338 -14.64 24.72 -6.08
C LEU A 338 -14.54 26.23 -6.27
N HIS A 339 -14.46 27.00 -5.16
CA HIS A 339 -14.43 28.46 -5.20
C HIS A 339 -13.07 29.05 -5.53
N HIS A 340 -11.97 28.45 -5.06
CA HIS A 340 -10.63 28.97 -5.32
C HIS A 340 -10.27 28.87 -6.81
N LYS A 341 -9.48 29.83 -7.32
CA LYS A 341 -8.97 29.81 -8.70
C LYS A 341 -8.02 28.63 -8.90
N ASN A 342 -7.99 28.08 -10.12
CA ASN A 342 -7.03 27.02 -10.47
C ASN A 342 -5.59 27.51 -10.25
N GLY A 343 -4.74 26.67 -9.69
CA GLY A 343 -3.36 26.96 -9.32
C GLY A 343 -3.20 27.63 -7.96
N THR A 344 -4.27 28.08 -7.29
CA THR A 344 -4.19 28.69 -5.95
C THR A 344 -3.83 27.62 -4.91
N VAL A 345 -2.83 27.94 -4.10
CA VAL A 345 -2.51 27.27 -2.83
C VAL A 345 -3.12 28.08 -1.71
N TYR A 346 -3.80 27.43 -0.77
CA TYR A 346 -4.48 28.09 0.36
C TYR A 346 -4.52 27.17 1.57
N ASP A 347 -4.51 27.78 2.73
CA ASP A 347 -4.64 27.08 4.01
C ASP A 347 -6.10 26.68 4.23
N TYR A 348 -6.30 25.47 4.73
CA TYR A 348 -7.61 24.98 5.10
C TYR A 348 -7.61 24.53 6.56
N PRO A 349 -8.36 25.24 7.44
CA PRO A 349 -8.43 24.89 8.86
C PRO A 349 -9.25 23.62 9.05
N LEU A 350 -8.62 22.58 9.58
CA LEU A 350 -9.29 21.29 9.86
C LEU A 350 -10.05 21.27 11.20
N GLY A 351 -9.77 22.22 12.07
CA GLY A 351 -10.35 22.26 13.41
C GLY A 351 -9.66 21.33 14.39
N THR A 352 -10.29 21.15 15.55
CA THR A 352 -9.80 20.28 16.63
C THR A 352 -10.84 19.24 17.00
N TYR A 353 -10.38 18.05 17.34
CA TYR A 353 -11.18 17.00 17.94
C TYR A 353 -11.26 17.18 19.46
N GLN A 354 -12.36 16.76 20.05
CA GLN A 354 -12.54 16.76 21.49
C GLN A 354 -12.32 15.36 22.07
N PRO A 355 -11.63 15.25 23.21
CA PRO A 355 -11.53 13.98 23.91
C PRO A 355 -12.92 13.45 24.30
N GLN A 356 -13.06 12.14 24.37
CA GLN A 356 -14.24 11.52 24.94
C GLN A 356 -14.47 11.98 26.38
N PRO A 357 -15.72 11.93 26.90
CA PRO A 357 -15.97 12.20 28.31
C PRO A 357 -15.02 11.41 29.22
N MET A 358 -14.52 12.05 30.26
CA MET A 358 -13.48 11.52 31.17
C MET A 358 -13.73 10.06 31.62
N LYS A 359 -15.01 9.70 31.86
CA LYS A 359 -15.43 8.35 32.28
C LYS A 359 -15.23 7.28 31.21
N LYS A 360 -15.10 7.64 29.94
CA LYS A 360 -14.89 6.71 28.82
C LYS A 360 -13.41 6.55 28.45
N ARG A 361 -12.55 7.54 28.80
CA ARG A 361 -11.15 7.58 28.42
C ARG A 361 -10.30 6.56 29.18
N PHE A 362 -9.34 5.98 28.49
CA PHE A 362 -8.27 5.21 29.10
C PHE A 362 -7.26 6.13 29.80
N ARG A 363 -6.73 5.73 30.95
CA ARG A 363 -5.83 6.54 31.79
C ARG A 363 -4.57 5.84 32.24
N GLY A 364 -4.37 4.60 31.82
CA GLY A 364 -3.14 3.86 32.06
C GLY A 364 -2.02 4.29 31.10
N LYS A 365 -0.97 3.51 31.06
CA LYS A 365 0.14 3.70 30.10
C LYS A 365 -0.30 3.28 28.68
N ILE A 366 0.06 4.07 27.69
CA ILE A 366 -0.30 3.83 26.29
C ILE A 366 0.98 3.61 25.49
N TYR A 367 1.00 2.53 24.74
CA TYR A 367 2.07 2.17 23.81
C TYR A 367 1.50 2.02 22.42
N VAL A 368 2.16 2.58 21.41
CA VAL A 368 1.75 2.49 20.02
C VAL A 368 2.82 1.75 19.24
N LEU A 369 2.48 0.57 18.72
CA LEU A 369 3.40 -0.22 17.91
C LEU A 369 3.38 0.32 16.48
N VAL A 370 4.55 0.59 15.93
CA VAL A 370 4.77 1.02 14.54
C VAL A 370 5.91 0.23 13.91
N ASN A 371 5.88 0.13 12.59
CA ASN A 371 6.97 -0.42 11.80
C ASN A 371 7.10 0.29 10.46
N ARG A 372 8.06 -0.12 9.63
CA ARG A 372 8.30 0.46 8.29
C ARG A 372 7.10 0.36 7.34
N GLN A 373 6.12 -0.47 7.68
CA GLN A 373 4.86 -0.61 6.91
C GLN A 373 3.72 0.27 7.47
N SER A 374 3.91 0.97 8.58
CA SER A 374 2.95 1.97 9.08
C SER A 374 2.90 3.16 8.11
N HIS A 375 1.73 3.39 7.47
CA HIS A 375 1.65 4.21 6.27
C HIS A 375 0.54 5.26 6.36
N SER A 376 0.72 6.41 5.70
CA SER A 376 -0.30 7.45 5.55
C SER A 376 -0.88 7.90 6.91
N GLN A 377 -2.21 7.86 7.08
CA GLN A 377 -2.86 8.25 8.33
C GLN A 377 -2.36 7.47 9.55
N SER A 378 -1.82 6.26 9.38
CA SER A 378 -1.22 5.50 10.47
C SER A 378 0.07 6.16 11.00
N ALA A 379 0.96 6.59 10.10
CA ALA A 379 2.16 7.34 10.47
C ALA A 379 1.79 8.73 11.05
N VAL A 380 0.82 9.42 10.45
CA VAL A 380 0.32 10.72 10.95
C VAL A 380 -0.26 10.58 12.36
N THR A 381 -1.05 9.53 12.61
CA THR A 381 -1.67 9.30 13.94
C THR A 381 -0.62 8.91 14.98
N ALA A 382 0.38 8.10 14.62
CA ALA A 382 1.50 7.80 15.52
C ALA A 382 2.26 9.08 15.90
N ALA A 383 2.57 9.95 14.91
CA ALA A 383 3.17 11.25 15.16
C ALA A 383 2.28 12.16 16.04
N GLN A 384 0.97 12.18 15.78
CA GLN A 384 0.00 12.92 16.59
C GLN A 384 0.05 12.48 18.06
N ILE A 385 0.00 11.17 18.32
CA ILE A 385 0.05 10.61 19.69
C ILE A 385 1.38 10.96 20.37
N GLN A 386 2.50 10.87 19.63
CA GLN A 386 3.84 11.22 20.11
C GLN A 386 3.95 12.72 20.44
N ASP A 387 3.56 13.59 19.51
CA ASP A 387 3.69 15.04 19.64
C ASP A 387 2.87 15.63 20.78
N TYR A 388 1.68 15.04 21.05
CA TYR A 388 0.85 15.42 22.22
C TYR A 388 1.28 14.73 23.52
N GLY A 389 2.18 13.77 23.47
CA GLY A 389 2.56 12.97 24.65
C GLY A 389 1.44 12.06 25.16
N PHE A 390 0.49 11.66 24.30
CA PHE A 390 -0.61 10.79 24.70
C PHE A 390 -0.16 9.34 24.88
N GLY A 391 0.96 8.93 24.30
CA GLY A 391 1.50 7.58 24.40
C GLY A 391 2.96 7.48 23.94
N THR A 392 3.58 6.34 24.19
CA THR A 392 4.95 6.00 23.83
C THR A 392 4.96 5.21 22.54
N ILE A 393 5.74 5.62 21.56
CA ILE A 393 5.88 4.93 20.27
C ILE A 393 6.94 3.83 20.39
N VAL A 394 6.62 2.63 19.92
CA VAL A 394 7.45 1.44 20.06
C VAL A 394 7.59 0.74 18.70
N GLY A 395 8.78 0.28 18.36
CA GLY A 395 9.04 -0.52 17.16
C GLY A 395 10.11 0.08 16.27
N GLU A 396 9.83 0.17 14.97
CA GLU A 396 10.75 0.72 13.94
C GLU A 396 10.27 2.09 13.46
N GLU A 397 11.18 2.86 12.87
CA GLU A 397 10.83 4.08 12.16
C GLU A 397 9.79 3.78 11.05
N THR A 398 8.75 4.61 10.94
CA THR A 398 7.77 4.45 9.86
C THR A 398 8.41 4.72 8.48
N GLY A 399 7.99 3.97 7.45
CA GLY A 399 8.52 4.14 6.10
C GLY A 399 8.23 5.52 5.52
N GLU A 400 7.04 6.03 5.76
CA GLU A 400 6.56 7.32 5.30
C GLU A 400 6.77 8.44 6.32
N TYR A 401 6.92 9.65 5.85
CA TYR A 401 7.02 10.84 6.68
C TYR A 401 5.65 11.27 7.21
N PRO A 402 5.52 11.69 8.49
CA PRO A 402 4.27 12.24 9.01
C PRO A 402 3.98 13.68 8.55
N THR A 403 5.00 14.41 8.08
CA THR A 403 4.84 15.66 7.33
C THR A 403 4.94 15.33 5.84
N LEU A 404 3.83 15.42 5.10
CA LEU A 404 3.73 14.78 3.81
C LEU A 404 2.87 15.55 2.80
N TYR A 405 3.16 15.34 1.52
CA TYR A 405 2.29 15.70 0.41
C TYR A 405 1.29 14.57 0.19
N ALA A 406 0.02 14.81 0.52
CA ALA A 406 -1.04 13.80 0.49
C ALA A 406 -2.41 14.42 0.12
N SER A 407 -3.49 13.94 0.78
CA SER A 407 -4.86 14.33 0.45
C SER A 407 -5.15 14.11 -1.03
N GLN A 408 -5.04 12.86 -1.47
CA GLN A 408 -5.09 12.45 -2.87
C GLN A 408 -6.42 12.79 -3.55
N PHE A 409 -6.36 12.98 -4.84
CA PHE A 409 -7.50 12.84 -5.75
C PHE A 409 -7.07 12.03 -6.97
N GLN A 410 -8.06 11.52 -7.70
CA GLN A 410 -7.83 10.68 -8.86
C GLN A 410 -8.24 11.40 -10.16
N PHE A 411 -7.45 11.17 -11.22
CA PHE A 411 -7.82 11.46 -12.58
C PHE A 411 -7.47 10.30 -13.50
N GLN A 412 -8.07 10.23 -14.67
CA GLN A 412 -7.81 9.18 -15.65
C GLN A 412 -7.09 9.76 -16.87
N LEU A 413 -6.16 8.97 -17.42
CA LEU A 413 -5.54 9.28 -18.68
C LEU A 413 -6.56 9.10 -19.84
N PRO A 414 -6.64 10.04 -20.80
CA PRO A 414 -7.77 10.11 -21.73
C PRO A 414 -7.88 8.92 -22.68
N ASN A 415 -6.77 8.32 -23.11
CA ASN A 415 -6.79 7.22 -24.07
C ASN A 415 -6.75 5.85 -23.38
N THR A 416 -5.88 5.68 -22.39
CA THR A 416 -5.68 4.39 -21.71
C THR A 416 -6.64 4.16 -20.54
N GLY A 417 -7.30 5.22 -20.04
CA GLY A 417 -8.15 5.14 -18.85
C GLY A 417 -7.37 4.77 -17.58
N ILE A 418 -6.04 4.80 -17.61
CA ILE A 418 -5.22 4.50 -16.43
C ILE A 418 -5.47 5.56 -15.36
N THR A 419 -5.78 5.10 -14.15
CA THR A 419 -6.03 5.98 -13.00
C THR A 419 -4.71 6.42 -12.38
N VAL A 420 -4.60 7.71 -12.16
CA VAL A 420 -3.47 8.38 -11.52
C VAL A 420 -3.94 8.99 -10.21
N ASN A 421 -3.27 8.70 -9.10
CA ASN A 421 -3.41 9.39 -7.84
C ASN A 421 -2.46 10.59 -7.83
N ALA A 422 -2.93 11.75 -7.36
CA ALA A 422 -2.11 12.95 -7.23
C ALA A 422 -2.35 13.65 -5.90
N SER A 423 -1.28 14.06 -5.24
CA SER A 423 -1.31 14.78 -3.97
C SER A 423 -1.69 16.24 -4.18
N LYS A 424 -2.86 16.65 -3.69
CA LYS A 424 -3.34 18.04 -3.75
C LYS A 424 -3.09 18.83 -2.49
N GLY A 425 -2.67 18.19 -1.40
CA GLY A 425 -2.50 18.78 -0.09
C GLY A 425 -1.10 18.60 0.48
N TYR A 426 -0.78 19.45 1.43
CA TYR A 426 0.41 19.36 2.26
C TYR A 426 0.00 19.46 3.73
N SER A 427 0.44 18.49 4.52
CA SER A 427 0.17 18.41 5.96
C SER A 427 1.48 18.46 6.72
N ILE A 428 1.54 19.28 7.76
CA ILE A 428 2.67 19.34 8.69
C ILE A 428 2.25 18.68 10.00
N ARG A 429 3.06 17.76 10.52
CA ARG A 429 2.79 17.09 11.80
C ARG A 429 2.56 18.09 12.94
N VAL A 430 1.93 17.66 14.01
CA VAL A 430 1.45 18.51 15.12
C VAL A 430 2.57 19.36 15.74
N SER A 431 3.77 18.80 15.94
CA SER A 431 4.92 19.54 16.48
C SER A 431 5.45 20.65 15.56
N GLY A 432 4.94 20.77 14.32
CA GLY A 432 5.44 21.72 13.33
C GLY A 432 6.73 21.26 12.62
N SER A 433 7.24 20.08 12.93
CA SER A 433 8.47 19.57 12.30
C SER A 433 8.26 19.27 10.82
N THR A 434 9.18 19.74 9.99
CA THR A 434 9.24 19.47 8.54
C THR A 434 10.43 18.61 8.16
N LYS A 435 11.04 17.93 9.13
CA LYS A 435 12.16 17.03 8.87
C LYS A 435 11.72 15.88 7.96
N ALA A 436 12.62 15.51 7.05
CA ALA A 436 12.44 14.38 6.13
C ALA A 436 12.79 13.05 6.83
N GLU A 437 12.01 12.69 7.84
CA GLU A 437 12.16 11.47 8.66
C GLU A 437 10.79 10.89 8.97
N GLY A 438 10.71 9.57 9.17
CA GLY A 438 9.50 8.89 9.64
C GLY A 438 9.18 9.25 11.10
N VAL A 439 8.22 8.57 11.68
CA VAL A 439 8.02 8.61 13.14
C VAL A 439 9.12 7.75 13.77
N ILE A 440 10.06 8.42 14.43
CA ILE A 440 11.12 7.73 15.18
C ILE A 440 10.52 7.21 16.48
N PRO A 441 10.59 5.90 16.76
CA PRO A 441 10.02 5.35 17.98
C PRO A 441 10.80 5.79 19.22
N ASP A 442 10.08 5.98 20.34
CA ASP A 442 10.67 6.28 21.64
C ASP A 442 11.40 5.05 22.22
N ILE A 443 10.89 3.87 21.87
CA ILE A 443 11.49 2.57 22.19
C ILE A 443 11.72 1.82 20.88
N PHE A 444 12.98 1.76 20.47
CA PHE A 444 13.35 1.03 19.25
C PHE A 444 13.37 -0.48 19.51
N ILE A 445 12.60 -1.23 18.73
CA ILE A 445 12.63 -2.71 18.67
C ILE A 445 12.42 -3.06 17.20
N LYS A 446 13.35 -3.82 16.62
CA LYS A 446 13.32 -4.21 15.20
C LYS A 446 12.56 -5.53 15.01
N ASP A 447 11.85 -5.62 13.91
CA ASP A 447 11.24 -6.85 13.40
C ASP A 447 11.87 -7.17 12.03
N HIS A 448 12.42 -8.37 11.87
CA HIS A 448 13.15 -8.74 10.66
C HIS A 448 12.31 -9.45 9.60
N LEU A 449 11.04 -9.72 9.81
CA LEU A 449 10.12 -10.39 8.88
C LEU A 449 10.60 -11.79 8.35
N LEU A 450 11.61 -12.40 8.96
CA LEU A 450 12.20 -13.65 8.49
C LEU A 450 11.58 -14.89 9.17
N ASP A 451 10.91 -14.72 10.30
CA ASP A 451 10.17 -15.79 10.97
C ASP A 451 8.76 -15.34 11.38
N GLU A 452 8.06 -16.14 12.19
CA GLU A 452 6.69 -15.83 12.63
C GLU A 452 6.67 -15.22 14.05
N LYS A 453 7.82 -14.84 14.61
CA LYS A 453 7.86 -14.19 15.92
C LYS A 453 7.47 -12.72 15.77
N ASP A 454 6.91 -12.20 16.81
CA ASP A 454 6.57 -10.78 16.93
C ASP A 454 7.59 -10.13 17.87
N GLU A 455 8.74 -9.72 17.32
CA GLU A 455 9.83 -9.16 18.11
C GLU A 455 9.41 -7.86 18.79
N ILE A 456 8.63 -7.02 18.10
CA ILE A 456 8.19 -5.73 18.64
C ILE A 456 7.26 -5.91 19.82
N LEU A 457 6.21 -6.73 19.68
CA LEU A 457 5.26 -6.95 20.76
C LEU A 457 5.91 -7.71 21.93
N ASN A 458 6.66 -8.79 21.64
CA ASN A 458 7.32 -9.58 22.67
C ASN A 458 8.35 -8.74 23.44
N GLY A 459 9.18 -7.96 22.73
CA GLY A 459 10.16 -7.08 23.37
C GLY A 459 9.53 -5.96 24.20
N LEU A 460 8.33 -5.48 23.83
CA LEU A 460 7.57 -4.59 24.69
C LEU A 460 7.03 -5.33 25.93
N MET A 461 6.43 -6.50 25.74
CA MET A 461 5.86 -7.28 26.86
C MET A 461 6.92 -7.65 27.91
N ASP A 462 8.12 -8.03 27.48
CA ASP A 462 9.24 -8.32 28.40
C ASP A 462 9.63 -7.08 29.23
N ARG A 463 9.60 -5.88 28.63
CA ARG A 463 9.86 -4.62 29.34
C ARG A 463 8.76 -4.22 30.32
N LEU A 464 7.52 -4.66 30.09
CA LEU A 464 6.39 -4.36 30.98
C LEU A 464 6.32 -5.30 32.20
N GLN A 465 6.99 -6.46 32.14
CA GLN A 465 7.05 -7.43 33.21
C GLN A 465 8.20 -7.19 34.22
N ASN A 466 9.23 -6.45 33.74
CA ASN A 466 10.40 -6.05 34.55
C ASN A 466 10.20 -4.63 35.13
#